data_131138c764e459c6b68b309fa687ada0
#
_entry.id   131138c764e459c6b68b309fa687ada0
#
_cell.length_a   1.000
_cell.length_b   1.000
_cell.length_c   1.000
_cell.angle_alpha   90.00
_cell.angle_beta   90.00
_cell.angle_gamma   90.00
#
_symmetry.space_group_name_H-M   'P 1'
#
loop_
_entity.id
_entity.type
_entity.pdbx_description
1 polymer ?
#
loop_
_entity_poly.entity_id
_entity_poly.type
_entity_poly.pdbx_seq_one_letter_code
_entity_poly.pdbx_strand_id
1 'polypeptide(L)'
;MHIYIFDNLNSGKTTLSKQIQGRLPEFIYLSLDEYRIRFGDGTEQGEQLACENFLTAVKQQENAIVEFTGYGQTVSLFTNQLDRKTGILICCTRDIEQSINAIDDEKYSEIPYPSSYKKLQAVDETIRFLKDKIIPTELETHWQRQIWQSYCFDFSDNFDTFWAAFPLSQHTWVSKLNKVLSTDTSVSTALLYGSLGANQLTKRSDIDLFIQSSISVQEWHERLLRLFGEQLVHTDILGSKITLRTQDRLLIEIVVGQSLSDISLYYRESQIYNVHFTILKGDLGLAEQLDAVTKTHTSERKQAKELAAQVYFLFCSLPNLIANNDSYKYHFHCSIIQHYCVQLEHLLLSEFKHNYLPKHAATTLIDFPWQVFNCPATHISTVQYTELYQYLITLFERLRKKQLIQSNGYFSVESRFLHEIPSEDNKA
;
A
#
# COMPACT_ATOMS: atom_id res chain seq x y z
N MET A 1 12.95 -15.10 2.36
CA MET A 1 11.76 -14.33 2.86
C MET A 1 11.43 -14.80 4.27
N HIS A 2 11.20 -13.87 5.23
CA HIS A 2 10.82 -14.24 6.59
C HIS A 2 9.40 -13.77 6.91
N ILE A 3 8.62 -14.61 7.57
CA ILE A 3 7.28 -14.31 8.08
C ILE A 3 7.37 -14.30 9.60
N TYR A 4 7.28 -13.13 10.21
CA TYR A 4 7.36 -12.93 11.65
C TYR A 4 5.94 -12.96 12.23
N ILE A 5 5.70 -13.87 13.16
CA ILE A 5 4.41 -14.03 13.85
C ILE A 5 4.62 -13.69 15.32
N PHE A 6 3.90 -12.69 15.77
CA PHE A 6 4.06 -12.21 17.13
C PHE A 6 2.69 -11.84 17.73
N ASP A 7 2.61 -11.74 19.00
CA ASP A 7 1.58 -11.19 19.87
C ASP A 7 1.74 -11.77 21.29
N ASN A 8 0.70 -11.58 22.09
CA ASN A 8 0.60 -12.01 23.48
C ASN A 8 0.80 -13.53 23.66
N LEU A 9 1.02 -13.92 24.89
CA LEU A 9 1.00 -15.34 25.27
C LEU A 9 -0.37 -15.93 24.91
N ASN A 10 -0.35 -17.16 24.45
CA ASN A 10 -1.53 -17.96 24.13
C ASN A 10 -2.51 -17.34 23.10
N SER A 11 -2.05 -16.37 22.30
CA SER A 11 -2.85 -15.74 21.24
C SER A 11 -3.10 -16.64 20.02
N GLY A 12 -2.51 -17.82 19.96
CA GLY A 12 -2.66 -18.77 18.85
C GLY A 12 -1.53 -18.73 17.82
N LYS A 13 -0.43 -18.01 18.08
CA LYS A 13 0.75 -17.90 17.18
C LYS A 13 1.24 -19.25 16.66
N THR A 14 1.45 -20.20 17.56
CA THR A 14 1.96 -21.54 17.19
C THR A 14 1.01 -22.26 16.23
N THR A 15 -0.29 -22.13 16.45
CA THR A 15 -1.32 -22.71 15.56
C THR A 15 -1.26 -22.05 14.18
N LEU A 16 -1.25 -20.73 14.15
CA LEU A 16 -1.12 -19.97 12.89
C LEU A 16 0.18 -20.30 12.17
N SER A 17 1.30 -20.35 12.87
CA SER A 17 2.62 -20.70 12.30
C SER A 17 2.60 -22.07 11.64
N LYS A 18 2.01 -23.07 12.28
CA LYS A 18 1.87 -24.43 11.73
C LYS A 18 0.92 -24.48 10.52
N GLN A 19 -0.17 -23.71 10.54
CA GLN A 19 -1.08 -23.61 9.41
C GLN A 19 -0.37 -22.97 8.20
N ILE A 20 0.39 -21.90 8.42
CA ILE A 20 1.20 -21.27 7.35
C ILE A 20 2.27 -22.24 6.85
N GLN A 21 2.98 -22.95 7.75
CA GLN A 21 3.97 -23.95 7.35
C GLN A 21 3.36 -25.08 6.51
N GLY A 22 2.14 -25.49 6.82
CA GLY A 22 1.41 -26.46 6.00
C GLY A 22 1.12 -25.98 4.58
N ARG A 23 1.08 -24.66 4.34
CA ARG A 23 0.93 -24.03 3.02
C ARG A 23 2.27 -23.74 2.34
N LEU A 24 3.33 -23.59 3.13
CA LEU A 24 4.70 -23.26 2.72
C LEU A 24 5.68 -24.30 3.30
N PRO A 25 5.67 -25.54 2.81
CA PRO A 25 6.49 -26.61 3.38
C PRO A 25 8.00 -26.37 3.24
N GLU A 26 8.41 -25.48 2.33
CA GLU A 26 9.81 -25.08 2.15
C GLU A 26 10.27 -24.04 3.20
N PHE A 27 9.36 -23.50 4.03
CA PHE A 27 9.71 -22.59 5.11
C PHE A 27 10.03 -23.35 6.39
N ILE A 28 11.13 -23.01 7.02
CA ILE A 28 11.49 -23.56 8.32
C ILE A 28 10.77 -22.78 9.41
N TYR A 29 10.08 -23.52 10.29
CA TYR A 29 9.47 -22.94 11.48
C TYR A 29 10.49 -22.83 12.60
N LEU A 30 10.57 -21.64 13.20
CA LEU A 30 11.45 -21.31 14.31
C LEU A 30 10.64 -20.63 15.42
N SER A 31 10.64 -21.18 16.60
CA SER A 31 9.98 -20.64 17.80
C SER A 31 11.01 -20.28 18.86
N LEU A 32 10.94 -19.09 19.42
CA LEU A 32 11.82 -18.67 20.51
C LEU A 32 11.67 -19.58 21.75
N ASP A 33 10.47 -20.08 22.01
CA ASP A 33 10.24 -20.97 23.17
C ASP A 33 10.95 -22.32 22.99
N GLU A 34 11.03 -22.86 21.77
CA GLU A 34 11.84 -24.07 21.50
C GLU A 34 13.33 -23.83 21.75
N TYR A 35 13.83 -22.63 21.45
CA TYR A 35 15.23 -22.27 21.76
C TYR A 35 15.46 -22.05 23.23
N ARG A 36 14.46 -21.56 23.99
CA ARG A 36 14.53 -21.49 25.45
C ARG A 36 14.61 -22.88 26.07
N ILE A 37 13.79 -23.82 25.62
CA ILE A 37 13.82 -25.22 26.07
C ILE A 37 15.19 -25.86 25.78
N ARG A 38 15.79 -25.56 24.64
CA ARG A 38 17.05 -26.17 24.20
C ARG A 38 18.29 -25.54 24.84
N PHE A 39 18.32 -24.25 25.06
CA PHE A 39 19.51 -23.48 25.43
C PHE A 39 19.32 -22.69 26.74
N GLY A 40 18.11 -22.49 27.20
CA GLY A 40 17.81 -21.80 28.46
C GLY A 40 18.03 -22.71 29.66
N ASP A 41 18.28 -22.09 30.83
CA ASP A 41 18.45 -22.76 32.12
C ASP A 41 17.71 -22.06 33.29
N GLY A 42 16.84 -21.10 32.95
CA GLY A 42 16.11 -20.28 33.90
C GLY A 42 16.91 -19.08 34.44
N THR A 43 18.12 -18.84 33.92
CA THR A 43 18.93 -17.66 34.24
C THR A 43 18.86 -16.61 33.13
N GLU A 44 19.25 -15.36 33.42
CA GLU A 44 19.39 -14.30 32.44
C GLU A 44 20.42 -14.65 31.35
N GLN A 45 21.48 -15.37 31.72
CA GLN A 45 22.50 -15.82 30.78
C GLN A 45 21.96 -16.91 29.84
N GLY A 46 21.15 -17.84 30.37
CA GLY A 46 20.46 -18.84 29.57
C GLY A 46 19.46 -18.22 28.59
N GLU A 47 18.71 -17.21 29.00
CA GLU A 47 17.80 -16.47 28.12
C GLU A 47 18.55 -15.76 26.99
N GLN A 48 19.67 -15.09 27.34
CA GLN A 48 20.50 -14.44 26.33
C GLN A 48 21.04 -15.46 25.32
N LEU A 49 21.55 -16.60 25.80
CA LEU A 49 22.06 -17.67 24.94
C LEU A 49 20.97 -18.24 24.02
N ALA A 50 19.75 -18.45 24.54
CA ALA A 50 18.62 -18.89 23.74
C ALA A 50 18.28 -17.88 22.63
N CYS A 51 18.21 -16.60 22.97
CA CYS A 51 17.96 -15.52 21.99
C CYS A 51 19.03 -15.42 20.91
N GLU A 52 20.32 -15.50 21.28
CA GLU A 52 21.44 -15.42 20.33
C GLU A 52 21.43 -16.60 19.33
N ASN A 53 21.20 -17.82 19.83
CA ASN A 53 21.07 -19.01 18.99
C ASN A 53 19.85 -18.93 18.06
N PHE A 54 18.72 -18.47 18.57
CA PHE A 54 17.52 -18.26 17.78
C PHE A 54 17.77 -17.25 16.65
N LEU A 55 18.33 -16.08 16.96
CA LEU A 55 18.67 -15.06 15.97
C LEU A 55 19.66 -15.57 14.91
N THR A 56 20.63 -16.35 15.33
CA THR A 56 21.59 -16.98 14.43
C THR A 56 20.90 -17.93 13.47
N ALA A 57 20.00 -18.75 13.99
CA ALA A 57 19.20 -19.67 13.17
C ALA A 57 18.30 -18.93 12.17
N VAL A 58 17.62 -17.87 12.61
CA VAL A 58 16.80 -17.04 11.71
C VAL A 58 17.63 -16.47 10.55
N LYS A 59 18.82 -15.93 10.84
CA LYS A 59 19.72 -15.36 9.82
C LYS A 59 20.25 -16.38 8.82
N GLN A 60 20.39 -17.62 9.21
CA GLN A 60 20.88 -18.69 8.35
C GLN A 60 19.84 -19.21 7.38
N GLN A 61 18.55 -18.94 7.60
CA GLN A 61 17.48 -19.42 6.74
C GLN A 61 17.16 -18.41 5.65
N GLU A 62 17.00 -18.87 4.42
CA GLU A 62 16.47 -18.04 3.34
C GLU A 62 14.96 -17.82 3.49
N ASN A 63 14.23 -18.85 3.93
CA ASN A 63 12.78 -18.84 4.14
C ASN A 63 12.47 -19.37 5.54
N ALA A 64 11.85 -18.54 6.39
CA ALA A 64 11.49 -18.93 7.74
C ALA A 64 10.15 -18.34 8.18
N ILE A 65 9.43 -19.09 9.01
CA ILE A 65 8.33 -18.64 9.84
C ILE A 65 8.88 -18.50 11.25
N VAL A 66 8.89 -17.27 11.76
CA VAL A 66 9.58 -16.90 13.00
C VAL A 66 8.56 -16.49 14.04
N GLU A 67 8.40 -17.29 15.08
CA GLU A 67 7.43 -17.06 16.16
C GLU A 67 8.11 -16.53 17.42
N PHE A 68 7.56 -15.47 17.99
CA PHE A 68 8.01 -14.89 19.25
C PHE A 68 6.93 -14.05 19.93
N THR A 69 7.15 -13.70 21.20
CA THR A 69 6.28 -12.74 21.91
C THR A 69 6.83 -11.34 21.69
N GLY A 70 5.99 -10.43 21.22
CA GLY A 70 6.38 -9.07 20.83
C GLY A 70 6.60 -8.10 22.00
N TYR A 71 7.26 -8.55 23.11
CA TYR A 71 7.50 -7.73 24.30
C TYR A 71 8.85 -8.01 24.95
N GLY A 72 9.45 -6.95 25.53
CA GLY A 72 10.63 -7.01 26.37
C GLY A 72 11.95 -6.78 25.63
N GLN A 73 13.08 -6.99 26.34
CA GLN A 73 14.44 -6.78 25.82
C GLN A 73 14.72 -7.60 24.55
N THR A 74 14.10 -8.75 24.44
CA THR A 74 14.21 -9.62 23.27
C THR A 74 13.77 -8.92 22.00
N VAL A 75 12.69 -8.12 22.05
CA VAL A 75 12.20 -7.37 20.89
C VAL A 75 13.24 -6.36 20.40
N SER A 76 13.93 -5.67 21.32
CA SER A 76 15.00 -4.72 20.95
C SER A 76 16.16 -5.40 20.27
N LEU A 77 16.52 -6.61 20.69
CA LEU A 77 17.55 -7.42 20.03
C LEU A 77 17.11 -7.87 18.62
N PHE A 78 15.85 -8.25 18.48
CA PHE A 78 15.28 -8.64 17.17
C PHE A 78 15.19 -7.46 16.22
N THR A 79 14.68 -6.31 16.67
CA THR A 79 14.44 -5.14 15.80
C THR A 79 15.68 -4.65 15.09
N ASN A 80 16.85 -4.80 15.67
CA ASN A 80 18.11 -4.36 15.07
C ASN A 80 18.76 -5.37 14.13
N GLN A 81 18.31 -6.62 14.12
CA GLN A 81 18.98 -7.73 13.44
C GLN A 81 18.14 -8.43 12.36
N LEU A 82 16.83 -8.20 12.32
CA LEU A 82 15.93 -8.86 11.37
C LEU A 82 15.95 -8.17 10.00
N ASP A 83 15.69 -8.94 8.95
CA ASP A 83 15.47 -8.37 7.62
C ASP A 83 14.15 -7.61 7.59
N ARG A 84 14.25 -6.29 7.62
CA ARG A 84 13.10 -5.37 7.66
C ARG A 84 12.61 -4.99 6.29
N LYS A 85 13.39 -5.22 5.25
CA LYS A 85 13.10 -4.78 3.89
C LYS A 85 12.15 -5.73 3.18
N THR A 86 12.23 -7.02 3.48
CA THR A 86 11.42 -8.06 2.84
C THR A 86 10.67 -8.94 3.84
N GLY A 87 10.85 -8.69 5.14
CA GLY A 87 10.15 -9.40 6.20
C GLY A 87 8.68 -9.01 6.29
N ILE A 88 7.82 -9.99 6.51
CA ILE A 88 6.38 -9.85 6.69
C ILE A 88 6.07 -9.99 8.17
N LEU A 89 5.29 -9.07 8.71
CA LEU A 89 4.87 -9.13 10.10
C LEU A 89 3.39 -9.53 10.19
N ILE A 90 3.06 -10.55 10.95
CA ILE A 90 1.69 -10.95 11.23
C ILE A 90 1.45 -10.89 12.74
N CYS A 91 0.56 -9.97 13.14
CA CYS A 91 0.05 -9.89 14.50
C CYS A 91 -1.09 -10.90 14.64
N CYS A 92 -0.91 -11.90 15.55
CA CYS A 92 -1.91 -12.95 15.79
C CYS A 92 -2.71 -12.63 17.06
N THR A 93 -3.82 -11.89 16.90
CA THR A 93 -4.65 -11.46 18.03
C THR A 93 -5.64 -12.55 18.47
N ARG A 94 -5.99 -12.55 19.75
CA ARG A 94 -7.04 -13.38 20.33
C ARG A 94 -7.69 -12.63 21.49
N ASP A 95 -8.97 -12.86 21.68
CA ASP A 95 -9.67 -12.37 22.87
C ASP A 95 -8.96 -12.84 24.16
N ILE A 96 -8.87 -11.94 25.14
CA ILE A 96 -8.08 -12.19 26.35
C ILE A 96 -8.65 -13.28 27.19
N GLU A 97 -9.95 -13.31 27.42
CA GLU A 97 -10.59 -14.36 28.19
C GLU A 97 -10.48 -15.71 27.49
N GLN A 98 -10.56 -15.73 26.18
CA GLN A 98 -10.29 -16.95 25.40
C GLN A 98 -8.82 -17.38 25.52
N SER A 99 -7.88 -16.44 25.52
CA SER A 99 -6.46 -16.74 25.72
C SER A 99 -6.19 -17.31 27.10
N ILE A 100 -6.82 -16.76 28.15
CA ILE A 100 -6.70 -17.24 29.54
C ILE A 100 -7.34 -18.61 29.70
N ASN A 101 -8.55 -18.80 29.17
CA ASN A 101 -9.26 -20.08 29.26
C ASN A 101 -8.57 -21.24 28.51
N ALA A 102 -7.65 -20.92 27.62
CA ALA A 102 -6.88 -21.90 26.85
C ALA A 102 -5.45 -22.08 27.37
N ILE A 103 -5.13 -21.62 28.60
CA ILE A 103 -3.80 -21.80 29.19
C ILE A 103 -3.58 -23.29 29.42
N ASP A 104 -2.43 -23.76 28.97
CA ASP A 104 -1.89 -25.07 29.23
C ASP A 104 -0.69 -24.92 30.19
N ASP A 105 -0.95 -25.16 31.48
CA ASP A 105 0.05 -24.97 32.50
C ASP A 105 1.24 -25.92 32.35
N GLU A 106 1.03 -27.15 31.86
CA GLU A 106 2.12 -28.11 31.62
C GLU A 106 3.11 -27.54 30.56
N LYS A 107 2.59 -27.00 29.46
CA LYS A 107 3.40 -26.39 28.41
C LYS A 107 4.26 -25.26 28.94
N TYR A 108 3.70 -24.37 29.77
CA TYR A 108 4.46 -23.21 30.27
C TYR A 108 5.48 -23.61 31.35
N SER A 109 5.27 -24.68 32.10
CA SER A 109 6.22 -25.18 33.08
C SER A 109 7.49 -25.79 32.48
N GLU A 110 7.43 -26.21 31.21
CA GLU A 110 8.60 -26.76 30.49
C GLU A 110 9.55 -25.69 29.98
N ILE A 111 9.09 -24.43 29.88
CA ILE A 111 9.91 -23.34 29.32
C ILE A 111 10.72 -22.72 30.47
N PRO A 112 12.07 -22.76 30.43
CA PRO A 112 12.92 -22.26 31.51
C PRO A 112 13.07 -20.72 31.43
N TYR A 113 11.98 -20.01 31.77
CA TYR A 113 12.02 -18.56 31.83
C TYR A 113 12.90 -18.05 32.96
N PRO A 114 13.63 -16.94 32.80
CA PRO A 114 14.39 -16.34 33.88
C PRO A 114 13.52 -16.03 35.10
N SER A 115 14.08 -16.23 36.29
CA SER A 115 13.39 -15.94 37.55
C SER A 115 13.02 -14.45 37.72
N SER A 116 13.68 -13.55 36.98
CA SER A 116 13.34 -12.13 36.88
C SER A 116 11.98 -11.89 36.15
N TYR A 117 11.52 -12.85 35.34
CA TYR A 117 10.19 -12.83 34.72
C TYR A 117 9.09 -13.27 35.69
N LYS A 118 9.12 -12.70 36.91
CA LYS A 118 8.17 -13.03 38.00
C LYS A 118 6.70 -13.05 37.61
N LYS A 119 6.35 -12.36 36.55
CA LYS A 119 4.97 -12.30 36.01
C LYS A 119 4.58 -13.54 35.22
N LEU A 120 5.53 -14.32 34.73
CA LEU A 120 5.25 -15.58 34.01
C LEU A 120 4.91 -16.71 34.94
N GLN A 121 5.04 -16.52 36.27
CA GLN A 121 4.52 -17.47 37.28
C GLN A 121 2.97 -17.39 37.43
N ALA A 122 2.38 -16.29 36.91
CA ALA A 122 0.93 -16.13 36.79
C ALA A 122 0.66 -15.75 35.30
N VAL A 123 0.47 -16.78 34.47
CA VAL A 123 0.33 -16.61 33.00
C VAL A 123 -0.87 -15.74 32.66
N ASP A 124 -1.98 -15.87 33.34
CA ASP A 124 -3.18 -15.07 33.20
C ASP A 124 -2.96 -13.59 33.51
N GLU A 125 -2.26 -13.27 34.61
CA GLU A 125 -1.89 -11.90 34.95
C GLU A 125 -0.93 -11.31 33.90
N THR A 126 -0.02 -12.12 33.36
CA THR A 126 0.88 -11.72 32.30
C THR A 126 0.14 -11.42 31.02
N ILE A 127 -0.81 -12.24 30.61
CA ILE A 127 -1.66 -12.01 29.42
C ILE A 127 -2.39 -10.67 29.56
N ARG A 128 -3.00 -10.40 30.72
CA ARG A 128 -3.71 -9.14 31.00
C ARG A 128 -2.77 -7.93 31.00
N PHE A 129 -1.57 -8.07 31.55
CA PHE A 129 -0.57 -7.03 31.56
C PHE A 129 -0.04 -6.68 30.16
N LEU A 130 0.18 -7.68 29.32
CA LEU A 130 0.74 -7.49 27.98
C LEU A 130 -0.27 -6.92 26.99
N LYS A 131 -1.58 -7.10 27.21
CA LYS A 131 -2.65 -6.62 26.32
C LYS A 131 -2.45 -5.18 25.85
N ASP A 132 -2.18 -4.28 26.78
CA ASP A 132 -2.10 -2.86 26.50
C ASP A 132 -0.67 -2.39 26.15
N LYS A 133 0.32 -3.29 26.23
CA LYS A 133 1.75 -2.97 26.09
C LYS A 133 2.40 -3.51 24.83
N ILE A 134 1.96 -4.64 24.32
CA ILE A 134 2.53 -5.22 23.09
C ILE A 134 2.16 -4.39 21.87
N ILE A 135 0.92 -4.00 21.75
CA ILE A 135 0.37 -3.42 20.53
C ILE A 135 0.62 -1.91 20.40
N PRO A 136 0.44 -1.06 21.42
CA PRO A 136 0.52 0.39 21.23
C PRO A 136 1.93 0.99 21.26
N THR A 137 2.86 0.44 22.03
CA THR A 137 4.09 1.16 22.39
C THR A 137 5.35 0.71 21.67
N GLU A 138 5.54 -0.57 21.42
CA GLU A 138 6.79 -1.05 20.80
C GLU A 138 6.65 -1.31 19.30
N LEU A 139 5.46 -1.72 18.84
CA LEU A 139 5.19 -1.90 17.41
C LEU A 139 5.01 -0.59 16.65
N GLU A 140 4.26 0.37 17.21
CA GLU A 140 4.08 1.68 16.56
C GLU A 140 5.37 2.48 16.50
N THR A 141 6.20 2.40 17.52
CA THR A 141 7.43 3.20 17.57
C THR A 141 8.63 2.55 16.90
N HIS A 142 8.76 1.23 16.94
CA HIS A 142 9.97 0.56 16.43
C HIS A 142 9.75 -0.29 15.19
N TRP A 143 8.59 -0.93 15.03
CA TRP A 143 8.36 -1.90 13.97
C TRP A 143 7.59 -1.34 12.77
N GLN A 144 6.52 -0.57 12.95
CA GLN A 144 5.73 -0.02 11.84
C GLN A 144 6.52 0.94 10.95
N ARG A 145 7.53 1.61 11.50
CA ARG A 145 8.42 2.48 10.71
C ARG A 145 9.50 1.73 9.93
N GLN A 146 9.66 0.45 10.15
CA GLN A 146 10.83 -0.29 9.69
C GLN A 146 10.51 -1.58 8.93
N ILE A 147 9.34 -2.19 9.15
CA ILE A 147 8.85 -3.32 8.37
C ILE A 147 7.89 -2.80 7.31
N TRP A 148 8.10 -3.21 6.09
CA TRP A 148 7.37 -2.66 4.95
C TRP A 148 5.91 -3.13 4.86
N GLN A 149 5.57 -4.31 5.45
CA GLN A 149 4.20 -4.80 5.45
C GLN A 149 3.85 -5.50 6.77
N SER A 150 2.69 -5.16 7.32
CA SER A 150 2.13 -5.80 8.51
C SER A 150 0.68 -6.21 8.27
N TYR A 151 0.30 -7.34 8.86
CA TYR A 151 -1.04 -7.93 8.79
C TYR A 151 -1.54 -8.25 10.18
N CYS A 152 -2.86 -8.27 10.36
CA CYS A 152 -3.49 -8.74 11.56
C CYS A 152 -4.31 -10.00 11.24
N PHE A 153 -4.18 -11.04 12.06
CA PHE A 153 -5.00 -12.24 12.02
C PHE A 153 -5.66 -12.40 13.38
N ASP A 154 -6.99 -12.29 13.44
CA ASP A 154 -7.74 -12.64 14.62
C ASP A 154 -7.90 -14.17 14.67
N PHE A 155 -7.57 -14.80 15.80
CA PHE A 155 -7.63 -16.25 15.95
C PHE A 155 -9.04 -16.81 15.80
N SER A 156 -10.07 -15.98 15.94
CA SER A 156 -11.47 -16.35 15.65
C SER A 156 -11.78 -16.39 14.16
N ASP A 157 -10.92 -15.79 13.32
CA ASP A 157 -11.11 -15.75 11.87
C ASP A 157 -10.82 -17.11 11.22
N ASN A 158 -11.43 -17.31 10.05
CA ASN A 158 -11.13 -18.49 9.25
C ASN A 158 -9.77 -18.33 8.55
N PHE A 159 -8.83 -19.23 8.86
CA PHE A 159 -7.49 -19.21 8.28
C PHE A 159 -7.49 -19.29 6.74
N ASP A 160 -8.35 -20.10 6.14
CA ASP A 160 -8.38 -20.25 4.68
C ASP A 160 -8.83 -18.94 4.00
N THR A 161 -9.75 -18.20 4.62
CA THR A 161 -10.17 -16.89 4.15
C THR A 161 -9.04 -15.88 4.25
N PHE A 162 -8.35 -15.81 5.39
CA PHE A 162 -7.17 -14.97 5.59
C PHE A 162 -6.09 -15.30 4.54
N TRP A 163 -5.74 -16.59 4.42
CA TRP A 163 -4.70 -17.03 3.50
C TRP A 163 -5.06 -16.79 2.02
N ALA A 164 -6.33 -16.96 1.67
CA ALA A 164 -6.80 -16.66 0.31
C ALA A 164 -6.67 -15.17 -0.05
N ALA A 165 -6.74 -14.27 0.92
CA ALA A 165 -6.54 -12.84 0.74
C ALA A 165 -5.07 -12.40 0.86
N PHE A 166 -4.20 -13.23 1.44
CA PHE A 166 -2.81 -12.91 1.72
C PHE A 166 -2.00 -12.73 0.43
N PRO A 167 -1.25 -11.61 0.26
CA PRO A 167 -0.56 -11.29 -0.99
C PRO A 167 0.82 -11.96 -1.11
N LEU A 168 0.87 -13.27 -0.97
CA LEU A 168 2.10 -14.06 -0.96
C LEU A 168 2.94 -13.87 -2.23
N SER A 169 2.29 -13.80 -3.40
CA SER A 169 2.98 -13.62 -4.68
C SER A 169 3.77 -12.32 -4.71
N GLN A 170 3.14 -11.22 -4.28
CA GLN A 170 3.79 -9.90 -4.20
C GLN A 170 5.02 -9.95 -3.28
N HIS A 171 4.88 -10.53 -2.10
CA HIS A 171 5.99 -10.68 -1.16
C HIS A 171 7.14 -11.51 -1.73
N THR A 172 6.81 -12.61 -2.38
CA THR A 172 7.80 -13.49 -3.02
C THR A 172 8.58 -12.73 -4.09
N TRP A 173 7.88 -11.97 -4.94
CA TRP A 173 8.53 -11.20 -6.00
C TRP A 173 9.36 -10.03 -5.46
N VAL A 174 8.87 -9.32 -4.45
CA VAL A 174 9.67 -8.27 -3.80
C VAL A 174 10.94 -8.83 -3.19
N SER A 175 10.88 -9.99 -2.53
CA SER A 175 12.06 -10.67 -1.98
C SER A 175 13.07 -11.04 -3.08
N LYS A 176 12.61 -11.60 -4.21
CA LYS A 176 13.46 -11.93 -5.37
C LYS A 176 14.12 -10.68 -5.96
N LEU A 177 13.34 -9.62 -6.18
CA LEU A 177 13.84 -8.36 -6.71
C LEU A 177 14.84 -7.71 -5.75
N ASN A 178 14.55 -7.66 -4.45
CA ASN A 178 15.47 -7.11 -3.46
C ASN A 178 16.81 -7.85 -3.43
N LYS A 179 16.81 -9.18 -3.55
CA LYS A 179 18.04 -9.98 -3.62
C LYS A 179 18.93 -9.58 -4.81
N VAL A 180 18.32 -9.34 -5.97
CA VAL A 180 19.03 -8.87 -7.17
C VAL A 180 19.53 -7.44 -6.99
N LEU A 181 18.65 -6.53 -6.57
CA LEU A 181 18.95 -5.10 -6.50
C LEU A 181 19.97 -4.77 -5.42
N SER A 182 19.92 -5.45 -4.27
CA SER A 182 20.86 -5.19 -3.15
C SER A 182 22.32 -5.49 -3.50
N THR A 183 22.57 -6.47 -4.36
CA THR A 183 23.90 -6.89 -4.77
C THR A 183 24.40 -6.23 -6.05
N ASP A 184 23.52 -5.65 -6.87
CA ASP A 184 23.87 -5.06 -8.16
C ASP A 184 24.51 -3.67 -7.97
N THR A 185 25.78 -3.54 -8.34
CA THR A 185 26.55 -2.30 -8.20
C THR A 185 26.10 -1.19 -9.17
N SER A 186 25.37 -1.52 -10.22
CA SER A 186 24.82 -0.51 -11.15
C SER A 186 23.61 0.24 -10.55
N VAL A 187 23.04 -0.27 -9.45
CA VAL A 187 21.90 0.33 -8.74
C VAL A 187 22.41 1.16 -7.57
N SER A 188 22.12 2.45 -7.59
CA SER A 188 22.35 3.34 -6.45
C SER A 188 21.16 3.41 -5.51
N THR A 189 19.93 3.39 -6.07
CA THR A 189 18.68 3.50 -5.32
C THR A 189 17.64 2.53 -5.85
N ALA A 190 16.87 1.92 -4.97
CA ALA A 190 15.68 1.12 -5.32
C ALA A 190 14.56 1.38 -4.31
N LEU A 191 13.38 1.71 -4.82
CA LEU A 191 12.22 2.14 -4.03
C LEU A 191 10.97 1.40 -4.47
N LEU A 192 10.23 0.83 -3.52
CA LEU A 192 8.85 0.43 -3.74
C LEU A 192 7.92 1.61 -3.50
N TYR A 193 6.89 1.75 -4.31
CA TYR A 193 5.91 2.81 -4.21
C TYR A 193 4.48 2.30 -4.47
N GLY A 194 3.52 3.19 -4.67
CA GLY A 194 2.13 2.78 -4.85
C GLY A 194 1.53 2.10 -3.62
N SER A 195 0.75 1.05 -3.81
CA SER A 195 0.10 0.33 -2.72
C SER A 195 1.09 -0.36 -1.77
N LEU A 196 2.23 -0.79 -2.27
CA LEU A 196 3.32 -1.36 -1.46
C LEU A 196 3.97 -0.30 -0.58
N GLY A 197 4.32 0.85 -1.13
CA GLY A 197 4.90 1.94 -0.37
C GLY A 197 3.95 2.49 0.71
N ALA A 198 2.64 2.45 0.44
CA ALA A 198 1.60 2.95 1.35
C ALA A 198 1.14 1.96 2.42
N ASN A 199 1.71 0.76 2.50
CA ASN A 199 1.25 -0.35 3.36
C ASN A 199 -0.24 -0.72 3.13
N GLN A 200 -0.67 -0.70 1.86
CA GLN A 200 -2.04 -0.98 1.41
C GLN A 200 -2.09 -2.16 0.44
N LEU A 201 -1.15 -3.07 0.57
CA LEU A 201 -1.00 -4.21 -0.32
C LEU A 201 -2.18 -5.17 -0.19
N THR A 202 -2.74 -5.53 -1.32
CA THR A 202 -3.76 -6.59 -1.45
C THR A 202 -3.28 -7.66 -2.42
N LYS A 203 -3.93 -8.81 -2.44
CA LYS A 203 -3.64 -9.89 -3.40
C LYS A 203 -3.75 -9.47 -4.87
N ARG A 204 -4.45 -8.35 -5.16
CA ARG A 204 -4.64 -7.81 -6.52
C ARG A 204 -3.74 -6.64 -6.84
N SER A 205 -2.95 -6.19 -5.88
CA SER A 205 -2.02 -5.08 -6.09
C SER A 205 -0.91 -5.49 -7.04
N ASP A 206 -0.55 -4.58 -7.93
CA ASP A 206 0.67 -4.58 -8.71
C ASP A 206 1.89 -4.27 -7.84
N ILE A 207 3.08 -4.50 -8.38
CA ILE A 207 4.34 -4.08 -7.76
C ILE A 207 4.86 -2.88 -8.55
N ASP A 208 4.94 -1.73 -7.89
CA ASP A 208 5.53 -0.52 -8.42
C ASP A 208 6.94 -0.33 -7.85
N LEU A 209 7.96 -0.36 -8.70
CA LEU A 209 9.37 -0.27 -8.34
C LEU A 209 10.05 0.83 -9.13
N PHE A 210 10.78 1.70 -8.46
CA PHE A 210 11.72 2.62 -9.07
C PHE A 210 13.16 2.17 -8.80
N ILE A 211 13.98 2.22 -9.86
CA ILE A 211 15.42 1.89 -9.79
C ILE A 211 16.20 3.07 -10.37
N GLN A 212 17.07 3.67 -9.55
CA GLN A 212 18.09 4.57 -10.06
C GLN A 212 19.32 3.76 -10.43
N SER A 213 19.68 3.77 -11.70
CA SER A 213 20.72 2.89 -12.23
C SER A 213 21.63 3.58 -13.26
N SER A 214 22.87 3.13 -13.31
CA SER A 214 23.86 3.58 -14.31
C SER A 214 23.73 2.85 -15.65
N ILE A 215 22.93 1.79 -15.73
CA ILE A 215 22.68 1.07 -16.99
C ILE A 215 21.28 1.40 -17.54
N SER A 216 21.10 1.15 -18.83
CA SER A 216 19.89 1.49 -19.56
C SER A 216 18.68 0.62 -19.17
N VAL A 217 17.47 1.11 -19.46
CA VAL A 217 16.24 0.34 -19.33
C VAL A 217 16.29 -0.97 -20.13
N GLN A 218 16.92 -0.94 -21.32
CA GLN A 218 17.07 -2.10 -22.20
C GLN A 218 17.93 -3.18 -21.55
N GLU A 219 19.09 -2.81 -20.98
CA GLU A 219 19.96 -3.74 -20.28
C GLU A 219 19.29 -4.31 -19.03
N TRP A 220 18.51 -3.51 -18.29
CA TRP A 220 17.70 -4.01 -17.17
C TRP A 220 16.67 -5.02 -17.62
N HIS A 221 15.94 -4.75 -18.71
CA HIS A 221 14.97 -5.68 -19.26
C HIS A 221 15.63 -7.03 -19.62
N GLU A 222 16.76 -7.02 -20.31
CA GLU A 222 17.50 -8.23 -20.66
C GLU A 222 18.00 -9.00 -19.43
N ARG A 223 18.43 -8.30 -18.37
CA ARG A 223 18.81 -8.93 -17.09
C ARG A 223 17.63 -9.59 -16.42
N LEU A 224 16.48 -8.92 -16.34
CA LEU A 224 15.26 -9.47 -15.75
C LEU A 224 14.76 -10.69 -16.54
N LEU A 225 14.83 -10.66 -17.86
CA LEU A 225 14.51 -11.82 -18.70
C LEU A 225 15.45 -13.01 -18.44
N ARG A 226 16.74 -12.78 -18.30
CA ARG A 226 17.70 -13.86 -17.97
C ARG A 226 17.46 -14.46 -16.59
N LEU A 227 17.04 -13.65 -15.62
CA LEU A 227 16.84 -14.10 -14.23
C LEU A 227 15.47 -14.75 -14.01
N PHE A 228 14.45 -14.25 -14.68
CA PHE A 228 13.06 -14.58 -14.38
C PHE A 228 12.23 -15.00 -15.59
N GLY A 229 12.82 -15.08 -16.79
CA GLY A 229 12.08 -15.30 -18.05
C GLY A 229 11.15 -16.49 -18.02
N GLU A 230 11.58 -17.61 -17.40
CA GLU A 230 10.75 -18.81 -17.23
C GLU A 230 9.51 -18.60 -16.33
N GLN A 231 9.50 -17.56 -15.50
CA GLN A 231 8.40 -17.21 -14.58
C GLN A 231 7.49 -16.12 -15.15
N LEU A 232 7.82 -15.59 -16.33
CA LEU A 232 7.11 -14.50 -16.97
C LEU A 232 6.27 -15.01 -18.14
N VAL A 233 5.08 -14.44 -18.32
CA VAL A 233 4.21 -14.71 -19.48
C VAL A 233 4.23 -13.56 -20.48
N HIS A 234 4.62 -12.36 -20.06
CA HIS A 234 4.73 -11.19 -20.93
C HIS A 234 5.70 -10.18 -20.35
N THR A 235 6.39 -9.47 -21.25
CA THR A 235 7.25 -8.33 -20.90
C THR A 235 7.15 -7.26 -21.96
N ASP A 236 7.24 -5.99 -21.56
CA ASP A 236 7.25 -4.84 -22.47
C ASP A 236 8.08 -3.70 -21.91
N ILE A 237 8.54 -2.82 -22.81
CA ILE A 237 9.25 -1.58 -22.47
C ILE A 237 8.50 -0.41 -23.06
N LEU A 238 8.12 0.55 -22.23
CA LEU A 238 7.55 1.82 -22.65
C LEU A 238 8.34 2.98 -22.04
N GLY A 239 9.15 3.64 -22.87
CA GLY A 239 10.06 4.69 -22.39
C GLY A 239 11.08 4.15 -21.38
N SER A 240 11.06 4.65 -20.15
CA SER A 240 11.90 4.18 -19.05
C SER A 240 11.22 3.16 -18.16
N LYS A 241 10.03 2.67 -18.52
CA LYS A 241 9.26 1.69 -17.75
C LYS A 241 9.34 0.31 -18.37
N ILE A 242 9.69 -0.68 -17.56
CA ILE A 242 9.60 -2.11 -17.88
C ILE A 242 8.34 -2.64 -17.22
N THR A 243 7.52 -3.35 -17.97
CA THR A 243 6.34 -4.05 -17.48
C THR A 243 6.57 -5.55 -17.58
N LEU A 244 6.40 -6.26 -16.47
CA LEU A 244 6.51 -7.71 -16.40
C LEU A 244 5.17 -8.30 -15.94
N ARG A 245 4.71 -9.35 -16.60
CA ARG A 245 3.55 -10.12 -16.17
C ARG A 245 4.00 -11.54 -15.85
N THR A 246 3.75 -11.95 -14.63
CA THR A 246 4.17 -13.25 -14.11
C THR A 246 3.16 -14.36 -14.44
N GLN A 247 3.56 -15.65 -14.32
CA GLN A 247 2.66 -16.79 -14.54
C GLN A 247 1.48 -16.81 -13.57
N ASP A 248 1.66 -16.34 -12.34
CA ASP A 248 0.60 -16.14 -11.33
C ASP A 248 -0.20 -14.85 -11.50
N ARG A 249 -0.09 -14.21 -12.67
CA ARG A 249 -0.83 -13.02 -13.14
C ARG A 249 -0.51 -11.72 -12.40
N LEU A 250 0.57 -11.68 -11.64
CA LEU A 250 1.03 -10.45 -11.01
C LEU A 250 1.60 -9.50 -12.08
N LEU A 251 1.28 -8.22 -11.95
CA LEU A 251 1.87 -7.14 -12.73
C LEU A 251 3.00 -6.51 -11.93
N ILE A 252 4.16 -6.33 -12.56
CA ILE A 252 5.31 -5.66 -11.97
C ILE A 252 5.71 -4.53 -12.92
N GLU A 253 5.69 -3.31 -12.43
CA GLU A 253 6.10 -2.12 -13.16
C GLU A 253 7.41 -1.60 -12.57
N ILE A 254 8.46 -1.53 -13.39
CA ILE A 254 9.80 -1.10 -12.97
C ILE A 254 10.17 0.14 -13.77
N VAL A 255 10.28 1.26 -13.10
CA VAL A 255 10.79 2.51 -13.68
C VAL A 255 12.30 2.58 -13.46
N VAL A 256 13.06 2.72 -14.56
CA VAL A 256 14.52 2.84 -14.52
C VAL A 256 14.88 4.30 -14.83
N GLY A 257 15.40 4.99 -13.82
CA GLY A 257 15.86 6.40 -13.94
C GLY A 257 17.37 6.53 -13.76
N GLN A 258 17.92 7.63 -14.25
CA GLN A 258 19.32 8.00 -14.02
C GLN A 258 19.47 8.87 -12.76
N SER A 259 18.40 9.56 -12.39
CA SER A 259 18.34 10.42 -11.22
C SER A 259 17.08 10.16 -10.40
N LEU A 260 17.11 10.49 -9.11
CA LEU A 260 15.93 10.38 -8.24
C LEU A 260 14.77 11.26 -8.72
N SER A 261 15.05 12.38 -9.40
CA SER A 261 14.00 13.26 -9.96
C SER A 261 13.17 12.58 -11.05
N ASP A 262 13.68 11.53 -11.70
CA ASP A 262 12.97 10.82 -12.75
C ASP A 262 11.73 10.08 -12.19
N ILE A 263 11.70 9.78 -10.90
CA ILE A 263 10.51 9.25 -10.23
C ILE A 263 9.34 10.23 -10.34
N SER A 264 9.60 11.52 -10.38
CA SER A 264 8.57 12.57 -10.48
C SER A 264 7.80 12.54 -11.81
N LEU A 265 8.37 11.98 -12.88
CA LEU A 265 7.70 11.86 -14.17
C LEU A 265 6.50 10.91 -14.10
N TYR A 266 6.59 9.87 -13.27
CA TYR A 266 5.55 8.86 -13.09
C TYR A 266 4.61 9.18 -11.94
N TYR A 267 5.02 10.12 -11.09
CA TYR A 267 4.26 10.59 -9.94
C TYR A 267 3.55 11.92 -10.17
N ARG A 268 3.76 12.61 -11.28
CA ARG A 268 3.20 13.95 -11.54
C ARG A 268 1.67 14.01 -11.42
N GLU A 269 0.97 12.93 -11.72
CA GLU A 269 -0.49 12.88 -11.65
C GLU A 269 -1.02 12.35 -10.31
N SER A 270 -0.20 11.61 -9.57
CA SER A 270 -0.51 11.07 -8.23
C SER A 270 0.13 11.88 -7.10
N GLN A 271 0.80 12.96 -7.41
CA GLN A 271 1.82 13.64 -6.61
C GLN A 271 1.32 14.42 -5.43
N ILE A 272 0.08 14.41 -5.15
CA ILE A 272 -0.32 15.50 -4.31
C ILE A 272 -0.04 15.21 -2.85
N TYR A 273 -0.05 13.97 -2.38
CA TYR A 273 -0.05 13.79 -0.94
C TYR A 273 0.58 12.47 -0.47
N ASN A 274 1.57 12.61 0.39
CA ASN A 274 2.18 11.54 1.19
C ASN A 274 2.52 10.27 0.41
N VAL A 275 3.43 10.41 -0.55
CA VAL A 275 3.99 9.24 -1.19
C VAL A 275 4.84 8.50 -0.17
N HIS A 276 4.34 7.39 0.31
CA HIS A 276 5.12 6.48 1.13
C HIS A 276 5.98 5.62 0.22
N PHE A 277 7.28 5.63 0.50
CA PHE A 277 8.24 4.77 -0.18
C PHE A 277 8.80 3.75 0.79
N THR A 278 9.00 2.53 0.32
CA THR A 278 9.85 1.57 1.02
C THR A 278 11.19 1.51 0.31
N ILE A 279 12.25 1.85 1.02
CA ILE A 279 13.61 1.89 0.49
C ILE A 279 14.19 0.48 0.53
N LEU A 280 14.38 -0.15 -0.62
CA LEU A 280 15.08 -1.42 -0.75
C LEU A 280 16.60 -1.22 -0.78
N LYS A 281 17.07 -0.16 -1.46
CA LYS A 281 18.47 0.21 -1.56
C LYS A 281 18.61 1.73 -1.61
N GLY A 282 19.62 2.29 -0.92
CA GLY A 282 19.90 3.72 -0.88
C GLY A 282 20.54 4.15 0.43
N ASP A 283 20.94 5.41 0.49
CA ASP A 283 21.62 6.03 1.63
C ASP A 283 20.61 6.55 2.68
N LEU A 284 21.10 6.81 3.89
CA LEU A 284 20.30 7.30 5.03
C LEU A 284 19.59 8.65 4.75
N GLY A 285 20.13 9.51 3.89
CA GLY A 285 19.54 10.80 3.49
C GLY A 285 18.50 10.70 2.36
N LEU A 286 18.19 9.49 1.88
CA LEU A 286 17.31 9.32 0.74
C LEU A 286 15.85 9.76 1.02
N ALA A 287 15.36 9.58 2.23
CA ALA A 287 14.01 10.02 2.62
C ALA A 287 13.86 11.55 2.51
N GLU A 288 14.87 12.31 2.92
CA GLU A 288 14.89 13.77 2.82
C GLU A 288 15.00 14.23 1.36
N GLN A 289 15.79 13.54 0.54
CA GLN A 289 15.91 13.81 -0.89
C GLN A 289 14.59 13.52 -1.62
N LEU A 290 13.91 12.43 -1.29
CA LEU A 290 12.58 12.10 -1.81
C LEU A 290 11.56 13.17 -1.46
N ASP A 291 11.57 13.63 -0.22
CA ASP A 291 10.72 14.70 0.27
C ASP A 291 10.96 16.01 -0.51
N ALA A 292 12.21 16.35 -0.78
CA ALA A 292 12.56 17.52 -1.58
C ALA A 292 12.10 17.40 -3.04
N VAL A 293 12.26 16.24 -3.68
CA VAL A 293 11.82 15.98 -5.06
C VAL A 293 10.30 15.98 -5.16
N THR A 294 9.60 15.46 -4.16
CA THR A 294 8.13 15.39 -4.14
C THR A 294 7.47 16.70 -3.73
N LYS A 295 8.15 17.58 -3.00
CA LYS A 295 7.67 18.90 -2.57
C LYS A 295 7.78 20.01 -3.63
N THR A 296 8.38 19.78 -4.78
CA THR A 296 8.39 20.75 -5.91
C THR A 296 7.01 20.84 -6.56
N HIS A 297 6.01 21.27 -5.81
CA HIS A 297 4.62 21.25 -6.24
C HIS A 297 4.19 22.54 -6.93
N THR A 298 3.47 22.36 -8.01
CA THR A 298 2.52 23.37 -8.52
C THR A 298 1.58 23.73 -7.37
N SER A 299 1.44 25.02 -7.03
CA SER A 299 0.53 25.42 -5.96
C SER A 299 -0.88 24.87 -6.24
N GLU A 300 -1.60 24.44 -5.21
CA GLU A 300 -2.99 23.94 -5.31
C GLU A 300 -3.87 24.89 -6.12
N ARG A 301 -3.66 26.19 -5.98
CA ARG A 301 -4.33 27.23 -6.78
C ARG A 301 -4.05 27.14 -8.27
N LYS A 302 -2.79 26.92 -8.65
CA LYS A 302 -2.43 26.80 -10.07
C LYS A 302 -3.06 25.54 -10.66
N GLN A 303 -2.99 24.44 -9.95
CA GLN A 303 -3.59 23.17 -10.37
C GLN A 303 -5.12 23.27 -10.46
N ALA A 304 -5.80 23.81 -9.44
CA ALA A 304 -7.24 24.02 -9.46
C ALA A 304 -7.66 24.89 -10.64
N LYS A 305 -6.90 25.95 -10.93
CA LYS A 305 -7.17 26.84 -12.07
C LYS A 305 -7.03 26.12 -13.41
N GLU A 306 -6.00 25.31 -13.59
CA GLU A 306 -5.76 24.55 -14.82
C GLU A 306 -6.85 23.49 -15.03
N LEU A 307 -7.18 22.71 -13.99
CA LEU A 307 -8.26 21.71 -14.05
C LEU A 307 -9.62 22.36 -14.33
N ALA A 308 -9.94 23.45 -13.63
CA ALA A 308 -11.19 24.19 -13.85
C ALA A 308 -11.31 24.70 -15.27
N ALA A 309 -10.23 25.22 -15.85
CA ALA A 309 -10.20 25.67 -17.24
C ALA A 309 -10.44 24.51 -18.24
N GLN A 310 -9.86 23.34 -17.97
CA GLN A 310 -10.06 22.14 -18.80
C GLN A 310 -11.53 21.64 -18.73
N VAL A 311 -12.09 21.56 -17.51
CA VAL A 311 -13.50 21.20 -17.29
C VAL A 311 -14.39 22.15 -18.07
N TYR A 312 -14.18 23.44 -17.92
CA TYR A 312 -14.96 24.48 -18.59
C TYR A 312 -14.87 24.36 -20.13
N PHE A 313 -13.66 24.23 -20.68
CA PHE A 313 -13.44 24.08 -22.11
C PHE A 313 -14.16 22.85 -22.69
N LEU A 314 -14.04 21.71 -22.04
CA LEU A 314 -14.71 20.47 -22.48
C LEU A 314 -16.23 20.60 -22.35
N PHE A 315 -16.73 21.18 -21.27
CA PHE A 315 -18.16 21.39 -21.07
C PHE A 315 -18.76 22.28 -22.16
N CYS A 316 -18.09 23.38 -22.54
CA CYS A 316 -18.55 24.27 -23.61
C CYS A 316 -18.63 23.58 -24.99
N SER A 317 -17.98 22.46 -25.18
CA SER A 317 -18.05 21.68 -26.44
C SER A 317 -19.27 20.74 -26.50
N LEU A 318 -19.87 20.40 -25.35
CA LEU A 318 -20.96 19.40 -25.28
C LEU A 318 -22.20 19.78 -26.08
N PRO A 319 -22.70 21.04 -26.10
CA PRO A 319 -23.88 21.41 -26.89
C PRO A 319 -23.71 21.10 -28.39
N ASN A 320 -22.52 21.36 -28.95
CA ASN A 320 -22.25 21.04 -30.35
C ASN A 320 -22.25 19.52 -30.62
N LEU A 321 -21.80 18.71 -29.66
CA LEU A 321 -21.80 17.26 -29.77
C LEU A 321 -23.24 16.71 -29.67
N ILE A 322 -24.08 17.32 -28.82
CA ILE A 322 -25.53 17.02 -28.74
C ILE A 322 -26.19 17.33 -30.07
N ALA A 323 -26.01 18.55 -30.61
CA ALA A 323 -26.59 18.98 -31.85
C ALA A 323 -26.21 18.11 -33.08
N ASN A 324 -24.97 17.61 -33.08
CA ASN A 324 -24.43 16.75 -34.13
C ASN A 324 -24.70 15.25 -33.88
N ASN A 325 -25.37 14.90 -32.78
CA ASN A 325 -25.63 13.52 -32.36
C ASN A 325 -24.34 12.64 -32.27
N ASP A 326 -23.19 13.26 -31.91
CA ASP A 326 -21.93 12.56 -31.74
C ASP A 326 -21.83 11.97 -30.32
N SER A 327 -22.51 10.86 -30.11
CA SER A 327 -22.63 10.22 -28.80
C SER A 327 -21.29 9.73 -28.28
N TYR A 328 -20.43 9.17 -29.15
CA TYR A 328 -19.11 8.67 -28.72
C TYR A 328 -18.24 9.80 -28.12
N LYS A 329 -18.12 10.91 -28.86
CA LYS A 329 -17.29 12.04 -28.42
C LYS A 329 -17.89 12.77 -27.23
N TYR A 330 -19.25 12.81 -27.13
CA TYR A 330 -19.95 13.34 -25.96
C TYR A 330 -19.56 12.56 -24.69
N HIS A 331 -19.66 11.24 -24.70
CA HIS A 331 -19.31 10.39 -23.56
C HIS A 331 -17.82 10.43 -23.23
N PHE A 332 -16.97 10.51 -24.25
CA PHE A 332 -15.53 10.68 -24.05
C PHE A 332 -15.22 11.99 -23.30
N HIS A 333 -15.84 13.12 -23.71
CA HIS A 333 -15.69 14.39 -23.00
C HIS A 333 -16.26 14.34 -21.58
N CYS A 334 -17.43 13.73 -21.36
CA CYS A 334 -18.01 13.55 -20.04
C CYS A 334 -17.08 12.74 -19.11
N SER A 335 -16.45 11.69 -19.61
CA SER A 335 -15.47 10.89 -18.85
C SER A 335 -14.24 11.70 -18.43
N ILE A 336 -13.73 12.57 -19.30
CA ILE A 336 -12.61 13.45 -18.98
C ILE A 336 -13.04 14.53 -17.98
N ILE A 337 -14.23 15.12 -18.15
CA ILE A 337 -14.81 16.07 -17.19
C ILE A 337 -14.94 15.41 -15.82
N GLN A 338 -15.49 14.20 -15.74
CA GLN A 338 -15.59 13.42 -14.51
C GLN A 338 -14.22 13.27 -13.82
N HIS A 339 -13.22 12.86 -14.58
CA HIS A 339 -11.84 12.70 -14.07
C HIS A 339 -11.30 14.00 -13.46
N TYR A 340 -11.48 15.13 -14.13
CA TYR A 340 -11.04 16.43 -13.61
C TYR A 340 -11.89 16.92 -12.43
N CYS A 341 -13.20 16.66 -12.43
CA CYS A 341 -14.08 17.00 -11.30
C CYS A 341 -13.69 16.21 -10.05
N VAL A 342 -13.37 14.92 -10.16
CA VAL A 342 -12.84 14.12 -9.05
C VAL A 342 -11.57 14.75 -8.48
N GLN A 343 -10.66 15.23 -9.32
CA GLN A 343 -9.44 15.92 -8.86
C GLN A 343 -9.79 17.24 -8.14
N LEU A 344 -10.70 18.03 -8.68
CA LEU A 344 -11.13 19.30 -8.07
C LEU A 344 -11.84 19.09 -6.73
N GLU A 345 -12.65 18.03 -6.59
CA GLU A 345 -13.27 17.67 -5.31
C GLU A 345 -12.22 17.26 -4.28
N HIS A 346 -11.20 16.51 -4.67
CA HIS A 346 -10.06 16.21 -3.79
C HIS A 346 -9.34 17.48 -3.33
N LEU A 347 -9.14 18.48 -4.19
CA LEU A 347 -8.59 19.78 -3.80
C LEU A 347 -9.49 20.55 -2.82
N LEU A 348 -10.77 20.25 -2.73
CA LEU A 348 -11.69 20.82 -1.75
C LEU A 348 -11.64 20.13 -0.39
N LEU A 349 -11.16 18.90 -0.29
CA LEU A 349 -10.98 18.21 0.97
C LEU A 349 -9.79 18.82 1.72
N SER A 350 -9.98 19.21 2.99
CA SER A 350 -8.92 19.83 3.81
C SER A 350 -7.84 18.87 4.25
N GLU A 351 -8.08 17.57 4.13
CA GLU A 351 -7.15 16.50 4.50
C GLU A 351 -6.77 15.67 3.29
N PHE A 352 -5.72 16.09 2.61
CA PHE A 352 -5.13 15.31 1.54
C PHE A 352 -4.25 14.19 2.11
N LYS A 353 -4.86 13.13 2.57
CA LYS A 353 -4.14 11.97 3.09
C LYS A 353 -3.91 10.86 2.06
N HIS A 354 -4.46 10.97 0.86
CA HIS A 354 -4.43 9.88 -0.09
C HIS A 354 -3.85 10.30 -1.44
N ASN A 355 -2.96 9.47 -1.95
CA ASN A 355 -2.55 9.52 -3.34
C ASN A 355 -3.78 9.58 -4.24
N TYR A 356 -3.75 10.50 -5.17
CA TYR A 356 -4.74 10.57 -6.21
C TYR A 356 -4.69 9.29 -7.05
N LEU A 357 -5.50 8.32 -6.69
CA LEU A 357 -5.77 7.15 -7.51
C LEU A 357 -7.29 7.01 -7.67
N PRO A 358 -7.81 6.96 -8.91
CA PRO A 358 -9.24 6.83 -9.16
C PRO A 358 -9.92 5.67 -8.41
N LYS A 359 -9.17 4.61 -8.13
CA LYS A 359 -9.66 3.43 -7.41
C LYS A 359 -10.17 3.70 -5.98
N HIS A 360 -9.75 4.80 -5.36
CA HIS A 360 -10.18 5.19 -4.00
C HIS A 360 -11.18 6.36 -4.00
N ALA A 361 -11.43 6.99 -5.15
CA ALA A 361 -12.30 8.14 -5.23
C ALA A 361 -13.73 7.83 -4.76
N ALA A 362 -14.25 6.65 -5.05
CA ALA A 362 -15.60 6.25 -4.63
C ALA A 362 -15.76 6.12 -3.10
N THR A 363 -14.68 5.84 -2.36
CA THR A 363 -14.70 5.73 -0.90
C THR A 363 -14.36 7.05 -0.20
N THR A 364 -13.62 7.95 -0.85
CA THR A 364 -13.24 9.26 -0.31
C THR A 364 -14.23 10.36 -0.67
N LEU A 365 -14.87 10.26 -1.81
CA LEU A 365 -15.85 11.23 -2.32
C LEU A 365 -17.28 10.64 -2.23
N ILE A 366 -17.75 10.41 -1.02
CA ILE A 366 -19.06 9.76 -0.77
C ILE A 366 -20.22 10.54 -1.44
N ASP A 367 -20.14 11.88 -1.39
CA ASP A 367 -21.17 12.79 -1.92
C ASP A 367 -20.94 13.16 -3.40
N PHE A 368 -19.99 12.53 -4.09
CA PHE A 368 -19.75 12.81 -5.50
C PHE A 368 -20.91 12.27 -6.36
N PRO A 369 -21.49 13.08 -7.25
CA PRO A 369 -22.67 12.68 -8.01
C PRO A 369 -22.30 11.76 -9.18
N TRP A 370 -21.87 10.54 -8.89
CA TRP A 370 -21.44 9.54 -9.88
C TRP A 370 -22.48 9.29 -10.98
N GLN A 371 -23.78 9.36 -10.63
CA GLN A 371 -24.90 9.14 -11.55
C GLN A 371 -24.94 10.17 -12.69
N VAL A 372 -24.48 11.39 -12.46
CA VAL A 372 -24.46 12.45 -13.48
C VAL A 372 -23.53 12.09 -14.65
N PHE A 373 -22.55 11.23 -14.40
CA PHE A 373 -21.55 10.80 -15.37
C PHE A 373 -21.81 9.39 -15.95
N ASN A 374 -22.76 8.64 -15.36
CA ASN A 374 -23.10 7.29 -15.78
C ASN A 374 -24.15 7.32 -16.91
N CYS A 375 -23.70 7.52 -18.12
CA CYS A 375 -24.54 7.55 -19.32
C CYS A 375 -24.33 6.30 -20.17
N PRO A 376 -25.38 5.69 -20.71
CA PRO A 376 -25.23 4.70 -21.76
C PRO A 376 -24.58 5.32 -22.99
N ALA A 377 -23.52 4.72 -23.53
CA ALA A 377 -22.75 5.26 -24.65
C ALA A 377 -23.55 5.43 -25.96
N THR A 378 -24.80 4.97 -26.00
CA THR A 378 -25.67 4.97 -27.16
C THR A 378 -26.71 6.11 -27.16
N HIS A 379 -26.79 6.88 -26.05
CA HIS A 379 -27.83 7.91 -25.93
C HIS A 379 -27.31 9.19 -25.28
N ILE A 380 -27.57 10.33 -25.91
CA ILE A 380 -27.27 11.65 -25.37
C ILE A 380 -28.50 12.16 -24.64
N SER A 381 -28.44 12.42 -23.34
CA SER A 381 -29.53 12.95 -22.55
C SER A 381 -29.34 14.44 -22.26
N THR A 382 -30.31 15.25 -22.66
CA THR A 382 -30.37 16.68 -22.33
C THR A 382 -30.57 16.90 -20.82
N VAL A 383 -31.31 16.00 -20.17
CA VAL A 383 -31.47 16.01 -18.70
C VAL A 383 -30.14 15.89 -18.00
N GLN A 384 -29.32 14.94 -18.44
CA GLN A 384 -28.00 14.70 -17.86
C GLN A 384 -27.04 15.87 -18.10
N TYR A 385 -27.09 16.50 -19.28
CA TYR A 385 -26.34 17.74 -19.51
C TYR A 385 -26.74 18.83 -18.52
N THR A 386 -28.02 18.98 -18.22
CA THR A 386 -28.53 19.96 -17.26
C THR A 386 -28.07 19.64 -15.83
N GLU A 387 -28.10 18.37 -15.42
CA GLU A 387 -27.61 17.92 -14.11
C GLU A 387 -26.10 18.15 -13.98
N LEU A 388 -25.34 17.83 -15.02
CA LEU A 388 -23.90 18.11 -15.06
C LEU A 388 -23.61 19.61 -14.92
N TYR A 389 -24.35 20.45 -15.62
CA TYR A 389 -24.24 21.91 -15.51
C TYR A 389 -24.47 22.42 -14.09
N GLN A 390 -25.55 21.95 -13.44
CA GLN A 390 -25.85 22.35 -12.05
C GLN A 390 -24.77 21.90 -11.06
N TYR A 391 -24.27 20.69 -11.25
CA TYR A 391 -23.14 20.20 -10.44
C TYR A 391 -21.90 21.06 -10.63
N LEU A 392 -21.52 21.38 -11.86
CA LEU A 392 -20.33 22.19 -12.15
C LEU A 392 -20.43 23.60 -11.57
N ILE A 393 -21.59 24.23 -11.62
CA ILE A 393 -21.83 25.53 -10.96
C ILE A 393 -21.52 25.41 -9.46
N THR A 394 -22.11 24.40 -8.82
CA THR A 394 -21.92 24.18 -7.38
C THR A 394 -20.47 23.89 -7.02
N LEU A 395 -19.78 23.07 -7.80
CA LEU A 395 -18.35 22.77 -7.61
C LEU A 395 -17.50 24.03 -7.73
N PHE A 396 -17.72 24.84 -8.77
CA PHE A 396 -16.95 26.05 -9.01
C PHE A 396 -17.22 27.13 -7.94
N GLU A 397 -18.41 27.23 -7.41
CA GLU A 397 -18.70 28.10 -6.26
C GLU A 397 -17.95 27.67 -5.00
N ARG A 398 -17.87 26.37 -4.73
CA ARG A 398 -17.10 25.81 -3.61
C ARG A 398 -15.60 26.11 -3.76
N LEU A 399 -15.06 25.96 -4.97
CA LEU A 399 -13.66 26.28 -5.29
C LEU A 399 -13.37 27.77 -5.11
N ARG A 400 -14.31 28.66 -5.49
CA ARG A 400 -14.19 30.11 -5.27
C ARG A 400 -14.22 30.46 -3.77
N LYS A 401 -15.15 29.90 -3.02
CA LYS A 401 -15.24 30.10 -1.56
C LYS A 401 -13.93 29.70 -0.85
N LYS A 402 -13.25 28.65 -1.32
CA LYS A 402 -11.92 28.24 -0.85
C LYS A 402 -10.77 29.02 -1.50
N GLN A 403 -11.05 30.00 -2.34
CA GLN A 403 -10.07 30.81 -3.04
C GLN A 403 -9.09 30.00 -3.92
N LEU A 404 -9.47 28.81 -4.36
CA LEU A 404 -8.69 27.96 -5.25
C LEU A 404 -8.74 28.43 -6.69
N ILE A 405 -9.85 29.06 -7.11
CA ILE A 405 -10.02 29.70 -8.39
C ILE A 405 -10.51 31.13 -8.23
N GLN A 406 -10.27 31.99 -9.24
CA GLN A 406 -10.75 33.38 -9.24
C GLN A 406 -12.21 33.47 -9.71
N SER A 407 -12.88 34.59 -9.39
CA SER A 407 -14.30 34.82 -9.65
C SER A 407 -14.65 35.07 -11.13
N ASN A 408 -13.73 34.91 -12.07
CA ASN A 408 -13.91 35.36 -13.45
C ASN A 408 -14.73 34.33 -14.25
N GLY A 409 -15.98 34.66 -14.49
CA GLY A 409 -16.72 34.36 -15.73
C GLY A 409 -17.02 32.94 -16.14
N TYR A 410 -16.48 31.89 -15.46
CA TYR A 410 -16.87 30.53 -15.76
C TYR A 410 -18.39 30.37 -15.58
N PHE A 411 -19.04 29.84 -16.58
CA PHE A 411 -20.52 29.61 -16.61
C PHE A 411 -21.43 30.84 -16.63
N SER A 412 -20.89 32.06 -16.75
CA SER A 412 -21.74 33.25 -16.87
C SER A 412 -22.41 33.40 -18.25
N VAL A 413 -21.82 32.76 -19.26
CA VAL A 413 -22.30 32.82 -20.66
C VAL A 413 -23.17 31.61 -21.01
N GLU A 414 -22.96 30.46 -20.36
CA GLU A 414 -23.58 29.17 -20.69
C GLU A 414 -25.02 29.08 -20.24
N SER A 415 -25.50 29.95 -19.34
CA SER A 415 -26.93 30.04 -19.07
C SER A 415 -27.78 30.31 -20.31
N ARG A 416 -27.17 30.91 -21.36
CA ARG A 416 -27.83 31.11 -22.67
C ARG A 416 -27.94 29.82 -23.45
N PHE A 417 -26.99 28.88 -23.37
CA PHE A 417 -26.99 27.62 -24.09
C PHE A 417 -28.04 26.63 -23.58
N LEU A 418 -28.43 26.72 -22.31
CA LEU A 418 -29.53 25.87 -21.78
C LEU A 418 -30.87 26.13 -22.48
N HIS A 419 -31.07 27.32 -23.02
CA HIS A 419 -32.30 27.68 -23.77
C HIS A 419 -32.23 27.33 -25.26
N GLU A 420 -31.03 27.02 -25.78
CA GLU A 420 -30.81 26.69 -27.19
C GLU A 420 -30.77 25.16 -27.47
N ILE A 421 -30.80 24.32 -26.41
CA ILE A 421 -30.85 22.88 -26.57
C ILE A 421 -32.27 22.50 -26.95
N PRO A 422 -32.52 21.84 -28.11
CA PRO A 422 -33.84 21.39 -28.48
C PRO A 422 -34.43 20.50 -27.41
N SER A 423 -35.62 20.84 -26.90
CA SER A 423 -36.36 19.94 -26.03
C SER A 423 -36.68 18.64 -26.80
N GLU A 424 -36.63 17.50 -26.10
CA GLU A 424 -36.93 16.16 -26.71
C GLU A 424 -38.31 16.13 -27.37
N ASP A 425 -39.23 17.02 -26.99
CA ASP A 425 -40.58 17.14 -27.51
C ASP A 425 -40.66 17.66 -28.96
N ASN A 426 -39.58 18.15 -29.55
CA ASN A 426 -39.56 18.68 -30.91
C ASN A 426 -39.01 17.70 -31.97
N LYS A 427 -38.79 16.43 -31.63
CA LYS A 427 -38.42 15.35 -32.57
C LYS A 427 -39.61 14.40 -32.80
N ALA A 428 -40.76 14.95 -33.21
CA ALA A 428 -41.87 14.16 -33.76
C ALA A 428 -41.88 14.25 -35.29
#